data_60e45e005602629582c2a2af36e08062
#
_entry.id   60e45e005602629582c2a2af36e08062
#
_cell.length_a   1.000
_cell.length_b   1.000
_cell.length_c   1.000
_cell.angle_alpha   90.00
_cell.angle_beta   90.00
_cell.angle_gamma   90.00
#
_symmetry.space_group_name_H-M   'P 1'
#
loop_
_entity.id
_entity.type
_entity.pdbx_description
1 polymer ?
#
loop_
_entity_poly.entity_id
_entity_poly.type
_entity_poly.pdbx_seq_one_letter_code
_entity_poly.pdbx_strand_id
1 'polypeptide(L)'
;MTDRAMQTLYKFALEPIAETTADPNSYGFRAKRCTQDAIEQCFTSLNKKKSAKWVLEGDIKGCFDNISHEWILNNIPMNKKLLKLWLECGYIEKQKLFPTETGSPQGSPISPIISNMVLDGLEKAIKEKYHRRTVNKKTYFPKVNFVRYGDDFIVTGESAELLGNGVKPIIVKFLAERGLELSEEKTLITHINDGFDFLGVNIRMYKDKLLTKPSDKNFKAIVDKIRRIIKDNPSMKQEILIRKLNPIIIGWVNYQKYNVSSKAFEKLDYEIYKSLWTWCVRRHPKKGRKWIAKKYFHTIGNRTWTFSVTTGDRMENGEKYYLRLKYATDTDIKRFTKIQAEANPFDENWQIYFEDREELKIRNELKGRTVINRLYKTQNGICPVCGEKITIDTD
;
A
#
# COMPACT_ATOMS: atom_id res chain seq x y z
N MET A 1 23.29 -10.67 12.45
CA MET A 1 23.23 -9.18 12.42
C MET A 1 24.17 -8.62 11.37
N THR A 2 25.45 -9.02 11.34
CA THR A 2 26.48 -8.53 10.40
C THR A 2 26.05 -8.64 8.92
N ASP A 3 25.53 -9.82 8.50
CA ASP A 3 25.09 -10.01 7.12
C ASP A 3 23.96 -9.08 6.71
N ARG A 4 22.99 -8.83 7.60
CA ARG A 4 21.90 -7.88 7.31
C ARG A 4 22.40 -6.44 7.19
N ALA A 5 23.37 -6.04 8.00
CA ALA A 5 24.02 -4.73 7.90
C ALA A 5 24.77 -4.59 6.56
N MET A 6 25.52 -5.63 6.17
CA MET A 6 26.20 -5.69 4.89
C MET A 6 25.23 -5.64 3.71
N GLN A 7 24.14 -6.43 3.76
CA GLN A 7 23.08 -6.40 2.74
C GLN A 7 22.45 -5.02 2.63
N THR A 8 22.25 -4.32 3.75
CA THR A 8 21.70 -2.95 3.74
C THR A 8 22.68 -1.96 3.09
N LEU A 9 23.98 -2.09 3.34
CA LEU A 9 25.00 -1.27 2.69
C LEU A 9 24.99 -1.46 1.15
N TYR A 10 24.97 -2.73 0.70
CA TYR A 10 24.87 -3.03 -0.73
C TYR A 10 23.54 -2.58 -1.34
N LYS A 11 22.44 -2.66 -0.58
CA LYS A 11 21.16 -2.12 -0.99
C LYS A 11 21.27 -0.62 -1.29
N PHE A 12 21.87 0.18 -0.42
CA PHE A 12 22.07 1.61 -0.66
C PHE A 12 22.89 1.90 -1.91
N ALA A 13 23.88 1.06 -2.22
CA ALA A 13 24.66 1.19 -3.45
C ALA A 13 23.87 0.78 -4.71
N LEU A 14 22.97 -0.20 -4.61
CA LEU A 14 22.18 -0.68 -5.73
C LEU A 14 20.94 0.19 -6.01
N GLU A 15 20.35 0.85 -5.01
CA GLU A 15 19.14 1.64 -5.16
C GLU A 15 19.22 2.70 -6.26
N PRO A 16 20.27 3.54 -6.34
CA PRO A 16 20.42 4.50 -7.44
C PRO A 16 20.48 3.84 -8.81
N ILE A 17 21.19 2.72 -8.92
CA ILE A 17 21.34 1.98 -10.18
C ILE A 17 19.99 1.37 -10.61
N ALA A 18 19.32 0.69 -9.67
CA ALA A 18 18.01 0.11 -9.93
C ALA A 18 16.98 1.16 -10.34
N GLU A 19 17.00 2.34 -9.71
CA GLU A 19 16.05 3.41 -10.01
C GLU A 19 16.24 3.98 -11.43
N THR A 20 17.46 4.00 -11.97
CA THR A 20 17.73 4.46 -13.35
C THR A 20 17.21 3.51 -14.41
N THR A 21 17.14 2.21 -14.12
CA THR A 21 16.71 1.17 -15.07
C THR A 21 15.27 0.70 -14.85
N ALA A 22 14.66 1.14 -13.75
CA ALA A 22 13.34 0.70 -13.32
C ALA A 22 12.24 1.08 -14.31
N ASP A 23 11.28 0.20 -14.49
CA ASP A 23 10.06 0.49 -15.23
C ASP A 23 9.32 1.71 -14.62
N PRO A 24 8.94 2.73 -15.41
CA PRO A 24 8.34 3.97 -14.90
C PRO A 24 7.09 3.76 -14.05
N ASN A 25 6.26 2.76 -14.38
CA ASN A 25 5.02 2.44 -13.68
C ASN A 25 5.16 1.24 -12.72
N SER A 26 6.35 0.99 -12.22
CA SER A 26 6.63 0.11 -11.09
C SER A 26 6.73 0.92 -9.79
N TYR A 27 6.05 0.50 -8.73
CA TYR A 27 5.89 1.30 -7.51
C TYR A 27 6.33 0.58 -6.22
N GLY A 28 6.30 -0.76 -6.18
CA GLY A 28 6.67 -1.54 -5.01
C GLY A 28 8.16 -1.49 -4.69
N PHE A 29 8.51 -1.37 -3.42
CA PHE A 29 9.89 -1.40 -2.90
C PHE A 29 10.83 -0.33 -3.48
N ARG A 30 10.30 0.73 -4.06
CA ARG A 30 11.08 1.86 -4.62
C ARG A 30 10.98 3.08 -3.72
N ALA A 31 12.07 3.85 -3.65
CA ALA A 31 12.13 5.07 -2.85
C ALA A 31 11.10 6.11 -3.29
N LYS A 32 10.49 6.81 -2.32
CA LYS A 32 9.47 7.87 -2.52
C LYS A 32 8.19 7.42 -3.24
N ARG A 33 7.99 6.13 -3.52
CA ARG A 33 6.79 5.53 -4.14
C ARG A 33 5.99 4.73 -3.12
N CYS A 34 4.68 4.63 -3.32
CA CYS A 34 3.79 3.91 -2.42
C CYS A 34 2.63 3.22 -3.16
N THR A 35 1.85 2.44 -2.44
CA THR A 35 0.68 1.72 -2.99
C THR A 35 -0.35 2.65 -3.61
N GLN A 36 -0.54 3.85 -3.04
CA GLN A 36 -1.47 4.85 -3.56
C GLN A 36 -1.05 5.39 -4.93
N ASP A 37 0.26 5.46 -5.21
CA ASP A 37 0.76 5.83 -6.55
C ASP A 37 0.32 4.81 -7.61
N ALA A 38 0.42 3.51 -7.29
CA ALA A 38 -0.03 2.44 -8.18
C ALA A 38 -1.56 2.47 -8.40
N ILE A 39 -2.34 2.66 -7.34
CA ILE A 39 -3.80 2.76 -7.42
C ILE A 39 -4.23 3.97 -8.25
N GLU A 40 -3.61 5.14 -8.05
CA GLU A 40 -3.90 6.35 -8.82
C GLU A 40 -3.46 6.22 -10.28
N GLN A 41 -2.39 5.46 -10.56
CA GLN A 41 -2.02 5.12 -11.94
C GLN A 41 -3.07 4.25 -12.61
N CYS A 42 -3.63 3.27 -11.92
CA CYS A 42 -4.75 2.48 -12.42
C CYS A 42 -5.97 3.37 -12.72
N PHE A 43 -6.30 4.26 -11.78
CA PHE A 43 -7.38 5.22 -11.96
C PHE A 43 -7.15 6.11 -13.19
N THR A 44 -5.96 6.67 -13.34
CA THR A 44 -5.61 7.54 -14.48
C THR A 44 -5.71 6.81 -15.81
N SER A 45 -5.30 5.53 -15.85
CA SER A 45 -5.33 4.70 -17.06
C SER A 45 -6.74 4.29 -17.51
N LEU A 46 -7.71 4.22 -16.56
CA LEU A 46 -9.04 3.61 -16.79
C LEU A 46 -10.22 4.58 -16.73
N ASN A 47 -10.05 5.79 -16.18
CA ASN A 47 -11.16 6.68 -15.82
C ASN A 47 -11.85 7.40 -16.98
N LYS A 48 -11.24 7.45 -18.17
CA LYS A 48 -11.80 8.19 -19.31
C LYS A 48 -12.70 7.29 -20.17
N LYS A 49 -13.69 7.87 -20.86
CA LYS A 49 -14.59 7.14 -21.79
C LYS A 49 -13.80 6.36 -22.87
N LYS A 50 -12.70 6.95 -23.36
CA LYS A 50 -11.82 6.35 -24.36
C LYS A 50 -10.72 5.47 -23.80
N SER A 51 -10.63 5.29 -22.48
CA SER A 51 -9.66 4.40 -21.84
C SER A 51 -9.92 2.92 -22.15
N ALA A 52 -8.97 2.08 -21.81
CA ALA A 52 -9.10 0.63 -21.86
C ALA A 52 -10.32 0.16 -21.05
N LYS A 53 -10.89 -0.97 -21.47
CA LYS A 53 -12.03 -1.59 -20.78
C LYS A 53 -11.72 -2.98 -20.23
N TRP A 54 -10.60 -3.55 -20.63
CA TRP A 54 -10.16 -4.85 -20.17
C TRP A 54 -8.86 -4.71 -19.38
N VAL A 55 -8.74 -5.53 -18.36
CA VAL A 55 -7.60 -5.56 -17.44
C VAL A 55 -7.15 -7.01 -17.26
N LEU A 56 -5.88 -7.26 -17.45
CA LEU A 56 -5.21 -8.49 -17.06
C LEU A 56 -4.60 -8.26 -15.69
N GLU A 57 -5.07 -9.01 -14.71
CA GLU A 57 -4.49 -9.12 -13.37
C GLU A 57 -3.46 -10.24 -13.41
N GLY A 58 -2.21 -9.96 -13.09
CA GLY A 58 -1.13 -10.93 -13.13
C GLY A 58 -0.49 -11.12 -11.76
N ASP A 59 -0.30 -12.38 -11.37
CA ASP A 59 0.41 -12.81 -10.16
C ASP A 59 1.54 -13.76 -10.55
N ILE A 60 2.73 -13.57 -10.01
CA ILE A 60 3.90 -14.40 -10.27
C ILE A 60 3.97 -15.50 -9.21
N LYS A 61 4.00 -16.74 -9.65
CA LYS A 61 4.02 -17.90 -8.75
C LYS A 61 5.32 -17.94 -7.94
N GLY A 62 5.22 -17.71 -6.62
CA GLY A 62 6.37 -17.78 -5.71
C GLY A 62 7.55 -16.93 -6.19
N CYS A 63 7.30 -15.66 -6.53
CA CYS A 63 8.29 -14.79 -7.17
C CYS A 63 9.65 -14.81 -6.46
N PHE A 64 9.66 -14.60 -5.14
CA PHE A 64 10.91 -14.57 -4.36
C PHE A 64 11.60 -15.93 -4.25
N ASP A 65 10.87 -17.03 -4.39
CA ASP A 65 11.37 -18.38 -4.17
C ASP A 65 11.89 -19.06 -5.46
N ASN A 66 11.53 -18.50 -6.64
CA ASN A 66 11.76 -19.17 -7.92
C ASN A 66 12.72 -18.43 -8.86
N ILE A 67 13.19 -17.22 -8.49
CA ILE A 67 14.11 -16.47 -9.37
C ILE A 67 15.38 -17.27 -9.62
N SER A 68 15.79 -17.36 -10.90
CA SER A 68 17.03 -18.04 -11.30
C SER A 68 18.26 -17.38 -10.69
N HIS A 69 19.06 -18.12 -9.91
CA HIS A 69 20.34 -17.66 -9.39
C HIS A 69 21.31 -17.28 -10.52
N GLU A 70 21.33 -18.06 -11.61
CA GLU A 70 22.16 -17.77 -12.77
C GLU A 70 21.81 -16.40 -13.37
N TRP A 71 20.50 -16.11 -13.55
CA TRP A 71 20.06 -14.84 -14.06
C TRP A 71 20.50 -13.70 -13.12
N ILE A 72 20.28 -13.84 -11.81
CA ILE A 72 20.70 -12.85 -10.79
C ILE A 72 22.21 -12.59 -10.88
N LEU A 73 23.02 -13.64 -10.86
CA LEU A 73 24.49 -13.53 -10.90
C LEU A 73 25.01 -12.87 -12.18
N ASN A 74 24.31 -13.03 -13.29
CA ASN A 74 24.72 -12.46 -14.58
C ASN A 74 24.26 -11.01 -14.78
N ASN A 75 23.17 -10.59 -14.14
CA ASN A 75 22.50 -9.32 -14.44
C ASN A 75 22.57 -8.28 -13.30
N ILE A 76 22.77 -8.70 -12.04
CA ILE A 76 22.84 -7.74 -10.93
C ILE A 76 24.28 -7.22 -10.78
N PRO A 77 24.49 -5.88 -10.82
CA PRO A 77 25.82 -5.27 -10.81
C PRO A 77 26.39 -5.19 -9.39
N MET A 78 26.81 -6.32 -8.82
CA MET A 78 27.48 -6.38 -7.52
C MET A 78 28.51 -7.51 -7.48
N ASN A 79 29.25 -7.60 -6.37
CA ASN A 79 30.23 -8.67 -6.17
C ASN A 79 29.58 -10.05 -6.26
N LYS A 80 29.89 -10.80 -7.32
CA LYS A 80 29.26 -12.10 -7.63
C LYS A 80 29.52 -13.16 -6.56
N LYS A 81 30.71 -13.17 -5.91
CA LYS A 81 31.04 -14.12 -4.86
C LYS A 81 30.16 -13.90 -3.63
N LEU A 82 30.01 -12.65 -3.22
CA LEU A 82 29.18 -12.30 -2.08
C LEU A 82 27.69 -12.55 -2.37
N LEU A 83 27.23 -12.15 -3.56
CA LEU A 83 25.85 -12.38 -3.99
C LEU A 83 25.50 -13.88 -3.99
N LYS A 84 26.41 -14.72 -4.53
CA LYS A 84 26.25 -16.17 -4.53
C LYS A 84 26.14 -16.73 -3.11
N LEU A 85 27.01 -16.30 -2.19
CA LEU A 85 26.95 -16.72 -0.79
C LEU A 85 25.62 -16.38 -0.13
N TRP A 86 25.04 -15.21 -0.43
CA TRP A 86 23.73 -14.82 0.12
C TRP A 86 22.57 -15.61 -0.50
N LEU A 87 22.63 -15.92 -1.79
CA LEU A 87 21.59 -16.70 -2.46
C LEU A 87 21.60 -18.17 -2.00
N GLU A 88 22.77 -18.75 -1.80
CA GLU A 88 22.95 -20.15 -1.43
C GLU A 88 23.00 -20.41 0.09
N CYS A 89 22.83 -19.38 0.93
CA CYS A 89 22.94 -19.52 2.39
C CYS A 89 21.90 -20.45 3.03
N GLY A 90 20.84 -20.82 2.30
CA GLY A 90 19.77 -21.66 2.79
C GLY A 90 18.85 -20.95 3.82
N TYR A 91 17.91 -21.70 4.34
CA TYR A 91 17.04 -21.26 5.42
C TYR A 91 16.89 -22.35 6.49
N ILE A 92 16.61 -21.91 7.71
CA ILE A 92 16.40 -22.83 8.84
C ILE A 92 14.90 -22.95 9.13
N GLU A 93 14.37 -24.18 8.98
CA GLU A 93 13.02 -24.51 9.39
C GLU A 93 13.06 -25.67 10.38
N LYS A 94 12.37 -25.52 11.54
CA LYS A 94 12.33 -26.54 12.60
C LYS A 94 13.72 -27.08 12.99
N GLN A 95 14.71 -26.18 13.10
CA GLN A 95 16.12 -26.48 13.43
C GLN A 95 16.87 -27.30 12.39
N LYS A 96 16.35 -27.42 11.16
CA LYS A 96 17.05 -28.02 10.03
C LYS A 96 17.40 -26.97 8.99
N LEU A 97 18.61 -27.05 8.44
CA LEU A 97 19.06 -26.21 7.33
C LEU A 97 18.58 -26.82 6.01
N PHE A 98 17.93 -26.02 5.21
CA PHE A 98 17.52 -26.36 3.84
C PHE A 98 18.34 -25.52 2.86
N PRO A 99 18.95 -26.12 1.84
CA PRO A 99 19.66 -25.39 0.79
C PRO A 99 18.68 -24.59 -0.05
N THR A 100 19.12 -23.45 -0.61
CA THR A 100 18.38 -22.64 -1.57
C THR A 100 19.04 -22.80 -2.94
N GLU A 101 18.36 -23.43 -3.89
CA GLU A 101 18.84 -23.62 -5.26
C GLU A 101 18.30 -22.56 -6.22
N THR A 102 17.19 -21.93 -5.84
CA THR A 102 16.52 -20.85 -6.57
C THR A 102 16.01 -19.79 -5.58
N GLY A 103 15.68 -18.62 -6.09
CA GLY A 103 15.05 -17.58 -5.32
C GLY A 103 16.00 -16.68 -4.54
N SER A 104 15.42 -15.79 -3.76
CA SER A 104 16.12 -14.85 -2.91
C SER A 104 15.62 -14.97 -1.47
N PRO A 105 16.49 -15.01 -0.45
CA PRO A 105 16.08 -15.27 0.94
C PRO A 105 15.01 -14.29 1.41
N GLN A 106 13.87 -14.83 1.88
CA GLN A 106 12.78 -14.02 2.42
C GLN A 106 13.23 -13.29 3.71
N GLY A 107 12.90 -12.00 3.80
CA GLY A 107 13.30 -11.15 4.94
C GLY A 107 14.72 -10.59 4.85
N SER A 108 15.45 -10.83 3.77
CA SER A 108 16.71 -10.16 3.46
C SER A 108 16.47 -8.70 3.04
N PRO A 109 17.24 -7.72 3.56
CA PRO A 109 17.09 -6.31 3.17
C PRO A 109 17.31 -6.02 1.69
N ILE A 110 18.13 -6.85 1.00
CA ILE A 110 18.46 -6.65 -0.41
C ILE A 110 17.49 -7.36 -1.37
N SER A 111 16.77 -8.39 -0.92
CA SER A 111 15.88 -9.19 -1.80
C SER A 111 14.82 -8.37 -2.53
N PRO A 112 14.16 -7.36 -1.94
CA PRO A 112 13.17 -6.56 -2.64
C PRO A 112 13.74 -5.78 -3.83
N ILE A 113 14.97 -5.27 -3.74
CA ILE A 113 15.59 -4.53 -4.84
C ILE A 113 16.05 -5.49 -5.94
N ILE A 114 16.60 -6.65 -5.58
CA ILE A 114 16.95 -7.70 -6.55
C ILE A 114 15.69 -8.14 -7.31
N SER A 115 14.60 -8.41 -6.62
CA SER A 115 13.33 -8.79 -7.25
C SER A 115 12.80 -7.70 -8.21
N ASN A 116 12.92 -6.43 -7.84
CA ASN A 116 12.56 -5.35 -8.75
C ASN A 116 13.44 -5.35 -10.00
N MET A 117 14.78 -5.44 -9.86
CA MET A 117 15.71 -5.46 -11.00
C MET A 117 15.47 -6.68 -11.91
N VAL A 118 15.05 -7.82 -11.36
CA VAL A 118 14.66 -9.01 -12.13
C VAL A 118 13.41 -8.74 -12.99
N LEU A 119 12.44 -8.01 -12.45
CA LEU A 119 11.15 -7.74 -13.11
C LEU A 119 11.16 -6.47 -13.96
N ASP A 120 12.17 -5.61 -13.81
CA ASP A 120 12.30 -4.39 -14.60
C ASP A 120 12.61 -4.72 -16.07
N GLY A 121 12.04 -3.91 -16.96
CA GLY A 121 12.04 -4.13 -18.40
C GLY A 121 10.78 -4.84 -18.93
N LEU A 122 9.89 -5.36 -18.06
CA LEU A 122 8.63 -5.98 -18.48
C LEU A 122 7.69 -4.95 -19.13
N GLU A 123 7.56 -3.75 -18.54
CA GLU A 123 6.80 -2.67 -19.15
C GLU A 123 7.35 -2.28 -20.52
N LYS A 124 8.68 -2.19 -20.63
CA LYS A 124 9.35 -1.89 -21.90
C LYS A 124 9.06 -2.97 -22.95
N ALA A 125 9.20 -4.26 -22.61
CA ALA A 125 8.94 -5.37 -23.51
C ALA A 125 7.50 -5.38 -24.06
N ILE A 126 6.52 -5.03 -23.21
CA ILE A 126 5.12 -4.91 -23.61
C ILE A 126 4.93 -3.69 -24.52
N LYS A 127 5.49 -2.53 -24.15
CA LYS A 127 5.34 -1.27 -24.89
C LYS A 127 6.03 -1.28 -26.26
N GLU A 128 7.12 -1.99 -26.41
CA GLU A 128 7.79 -2.13 -27.72
C GLU A 128 6.84 -2.67 -28.79
N LYS A 129 5.96 -3.60 -28.44
CA LYS A 129 4.98 -4.18 -29.39
C LYS A 129 3.68 -3.39 -29.43
N TYR A 130 3.23 -2.86 -28.30
CA TYR A 130 1.89 -2.30 -28.12
C TYR A 130 1.89 -0.80 -27.78
N HIS A 131 2.77 -0.01 -28.38
CA HIS A 131 2.73 1.44 -28.30
C HIS A 131 1.73 2.05 -29.29
N ARG A 132 1.36 3.30 -29.06
CA ARG A 132 0.57 4.10 -30.02
C ARG A 132 1.42 4.36 -31.25
N ARG A 133 0.88 4.00 -32.45
CA ARG A 133 1.54 4.20 -33.72
C ARG A 133 0.55 4.60 -34.82
N THR A 134 1.02 5.32 -35.83
CA THR A 134 0.22 5.66 -36.98
C THR A 134 0.72 4.84 -38.17
N VAL A 135 -0.17 4.04 -38.76
CA VAL A 135 0.11 3.21 -39.93
C VAL A 135 -0.92 3.58 -41.01
N ASN A 136 -0.47 3.93 -42.21
CA ASN A 136 -1.36 4.29 -43.32
C ASN A 136 -2.41 5.36 -42.95
N LYS A 137 -1.98 6.45 -42.29
CA LYS A 137 -2.83 7.56 -41.81
C LYS A 137 -3.89 7.16 -40.75
N LYS A 138 -3.90 5.90 -40.30
CA LYS A 138 -4.77 5.43 -39.21
C LYS A 138 -3.95 5.31 -37.95
N THR A 139 -4.43 5.90 -36.85
CA THR A 139 -3.81 5.76 -35.55
C THR A 139 -4.29 4.47 -34.89
N TYR A 140 -3.36 3.57 -34.64
CA TYR A 140 -3.56 2.38 -33.83
C TYR A 140 -3.17 2.71 -32.37
N PHE A 141 -4.09 2.54 -31.45
CA PHE A 141 -3.87 2.75 -30.02
C PHE A 141 -4.48 1.60 -29.21
N PRO A 142 -3.69 0.58 -28.89
CA PRO A 142 -4.16 -0.63 -28.20
C PRO A 142 -4.52 -0.39 -26.73
N LYS A 143 -4.30 0.81 -26.20
CA LYS A 143 -4.59 1.23 -24.83
C LYS A 143 -3.93 0.34 -23.77
N VAL A 144 -2.76 -0.19 -24.12
CA VAL A 144 -1.98 -1.03 -23.22
C VAL A 144 -1.20 -0.13 -22.27
N ASN A 145 -1.49 -0.25 -20.98
CA ASN A 145 -0.76 0.39 -19.88
C ASN A 145 -0.39 -0.68 -18.88
N PHE A 146 0.77 -0.54 -18.28
CA PHE A 146 1.32 -1.44 -17.28
C PHE A 146 1.40 -0.74 -15.94
N VAL A 147 1.07 -1.43 -14.85
CA VAL A 147 1.21 -0.96 -13.46
C VAL A 147 1.66 -2.13 -12.61
N ARG A 148 2.78 -1.99 -11.89
CA ARG A 148 3.35 -3.05 -11.05
C ARG A 148 3.61 -2.56 -9.63
N TYR A 149 3.37 -3.43 -8.67
CA TYR A 149 3.76 -3.24 -7.28
C TYR A 149 4.36 -4.54 -6.72
N GLY A 150 5.69 -4.63 -6.71
CA GLY A 150 6.38 -5.88 -6.41
C GLY A 150 6.10 -6.93 -7.48
N ASP A 151 5.55 -8.07 -7.07
CA ASP A 151 5.12 -9.19 -7.90
C ASP A 151 3.68 -9.06 -8.44
N ASP A 152 2.84 -8.24 -7.80
CA ASP A 152 1.50 -7.94 -8.28
C ASP A 152 1.54 -6.93 -9.43
N PHE A 153 0.88 -7.21 -10.54
CA PHE A 153 0.80 -6.27 -11.65
C PHE A 153 -0.53 -6.35 -12.40
N ILE A 154 -0.86 -5.26 -13.06
CA ILE A 154 -1.98 -5.19 -14.00
C ILE A 154 -1.54 -4.68 -15.36
N VAL A 155 -2.20 -5.16 -16.41
CA VAL A 155 -2.05 -4.63 -17.78
C VAL A 155 -3.42 -4.31 -18.31
N THR A 156 -3.63 -3.07 -18.79
CA THR A 156 -4.87 -2.67 -19.44
C THR A 156 -4.82 -2.94 -20.93
N GLY A 157 -5.96 -3.09 -21.59
CA GLY A 157 -6.02 -3.30 -23.04
C GLY A 157 -7.39 -2.96 -23.62
N GLU A 158 -7.45 -2.83 -24.95
CA GLU A 158 -8.71 -2.52 -25.66
C GLU A 158 -9.66 -3.73 -25.75
N SER A 159 -9.13 -4.96 -25.74
CA SER A 159 -9.92 -6.20 -25.78
C SER A 159 -9.29 -7.32 -24.94
N ALA A 160 -10.11 -8.32 -24.58
CA ALA A 160 -9.67 -9.51 -23.88
C ALA A 160 -8.71 -10.36 -24.74
N GLU A 161 -8.97 -10.47 -26.05
CA GLU A 161 -8.12 -11.21 -26.99
C GLU A 161 -6.73 -10.61 -27.08
N LEU A 162 -6.63 -9.26 -27.12
CA LEU A 162 -5.35 -8.57 -27.11
C LEU A 162 -4.53 -8.93 -25.86
N LEU A 163 -5.17 -8.94 -24.70
CA LEU A 163 -4.51 -9.27 -23.44
C LEU A 163 -4.13 -10.75 -23.37
N GLY A 164 -5.07 -11.66 -23.74
CA GLY A 164 -4.84 -13.10 -23.67
C GLY A 164 -3.87 -13.63 -24.69
N ASN A 165 -4.08 -13.29 -25.96
CA ASN A 165 -3.30 -13.87 -27.07
C ASN A 165 -2.09 -13.01 -27.49
N GLY A 166 -2.07 -11.75 -27.06
CA GLY A 166 -1.01 -10.81 -27.44
C GLY A 166 -0.06 -10.48 -26.30
N VAL A 167 -0.58 -9.97 -25.18
CA VAL A 167 0.23 -9.47 -24.07
C VAL A 167 0.70 -10.61 -23.16
N LYS A 168 -0.20 -11.52 -22.76
CA LYS A 168 0.14 -12.66 -21.88
C LYS A 168 1.33 -13.49 -22.36
N PRO A 169 1.46 -13.85 -23.67
CA PRO A 169 2.63 -14.57 -24.16
C PRO A 169 3.97 -13.82 -24.00
N ILE A 170 3.95 -12.47 -24.08
CA ILE A 170 5.15 -11.66 -23.85
C ILE A 170 5.56 -11.77 -22.39
N ILE A 171 4.59 -11.65 -21.48
CA ILE A 171 4.83 -11.76 -20.04
C ILE A 171 5.40 -13.14 -19.72
N VAL A 172 4.78 -14.21 -20.21
CA VAL A 172 5.22 -15.60 -19.99
C VAL A 172 6.66 -15.80 -20.46
N LYS A 173 6.99 -15.33 -21.67
CA LYS A 173 8.35 -15.42 -22.22
C LYS A 173 9.35 -14.65 -21.34
N PHE A 174 9.02 -13.41 -20.96
CA PHE A 174 9.88 -12.56 -20.14
C PHE A 174 10.16 -13.19 -18.77
N LEU A 175 9.15 -13.78 -18.13
CA LEU A 175 9.27 -14.45 -16.85
C LEU A 175 10.09 -15.75 -16.96
N ALA A 176 9.84 -16.55 -17.99
CA ALA A 176 10.55 -17.81 -18.21
C ALA A 176 12.07 -17.61 -18.33
N GLU A 177 12.54 -16.55 -19.00
CA GLU A 177 13.96 -16.19 -19.08
C GLU A 177 14.62 -15.95 -17.71
N ARG A 178 13.81 -15.71 -16.68
CA ARG A 178 14.22 -15.41 -15.29
C ARG A 178 13.94 -16.54 -14.32
N GLY A 179 13.50 -17.69 -14.82
CA GLY A 179 13.09 -18.84 -14.01
C GLY A 179 11.75 -18.66 -13.31
N LEU A 180 10.94 -17.70 -13.75
CA LEU A 180 9.66 -17.36 -13.15
C LEU A 180 8.48 -17.84 -14.00
N GLU A 181 7.37 -18.12 -13.34
CA GLU A 181 6.13 -18.54 -13.96
C GLU A 181 4.96 -17.64 -13.56
N LEU A 182 4.05 -17.41 -14.50
CA LEU A 182 2.79 -16.73 -14.23
C LEU A 182 1.83 -17.70 -13.52
N SER A 183 1.16 -17.27 -12.47
CA SER A 183 0.15 -18.05 -11.78
C SER A 183 -1.12 -18.15 -12.65
N GLU A 184 -1.39 -19.29 -13.26
CA GLU A 184 -2.58 -19.51 -14.10
C GLU A 184 -3.89 -19.29 -13.31
N GLU A 185 -3.93 -19.75 -12.05
CA GLU A 185 -5.13 -19.67 -11.20
C GLU A 185 -5.48 -18.23 -10.80
N LYS A 186 -4.47 -17.36 -10.66
CA LYS A 186 -4.64 -15.97 -10.19
C LYS A 186 -4.55 -14.97 -11.34
N THR A 187 -4.19 -15.40 -12.53
CA THR A 187 -4.13 -14.52 -13.71
C THR A 187 -5.48 -14.48 -14.39
N LEU A 188 -6.16 -13.34 -14.24
CA LEU A 188 -7.50 -13.13 -14.74
C LEU A 188 -7.56 -12.00 -15.76
N ILE A 189 -8.47 -12.12 -16.72
CA ILE A 189 -8.79 -11.03 -17.64
C ILE A 189 -10.21 -10.59 -17.36
N THR A 190 -10.34 -9.39 -16.80
CA THR A 190 -11.59 -8.88 -16.25
C THR A 190 -12.04 -7.63 -17.00
N HIS A 191 -13.34 -7.50 -17.25
CA HIS A 191 -13.89 -6.25 -17.78
C HIS A 191 -14.10 -5.24 -16.65
N ILE A 192 -13.78 -3.95 -16.90
CA ILE A 192 -13.82 -2.90 -15.87
C ILE A 192 -15.21 -2.70 -15.22
N ASN A 193 -16.30 -3.10 -15.90
CA ASN A 193 -17.65 -3.06 -15.32
C ASN A 193 -17.84 -4.12 -14.24
N ASP A 194 -17.13 -5.25 -14.32
CA ASP A 194 -17.16 -6.29 -13.29
C ASP A 194 -16.28 -5.89 -12.12
N GLY A 195 -15.20 -5.15 -12.42
CA GLY A 195 -14.23 -4.64 -11.46
C GLY A 195 -13.19 -5.69 -11.06
N PHE A 196 -12.09 -5.22 -10.54
CA PHE A 196 -10.98 -6.05 -10.07
C PHE A 196 -10.41 -5.51 -8.76
N ASP A 197 -9.71 -6.36 -8.02
CA ASP A 197 -9.07 -6.03 -6.76
C ASP A 197 -7.57 -5.88 -6.95
N PHE A 198 -7.02 -4.71 -6.63
CA PHE A 198 -5.59 -4.46 -6.68
C PHE A 198 -5.12 -3.76 -5.40
N LEU A 199 -4.11 -4.32 -4.73
CA LEU A 199 -3.55 -3.79 -3.47
C LEU A 199 -4.61 -3.49 -2.39
N GLY A 200 -5.59 -4.39 -2.24
CA GLY A 200 -6.67 -4.24 -1.24
C GLY A 200 -7.73 -3.18 -1.57
N VAL A 201 -7.76 -2.71 -2.81
CA VAL A 201 -8.71 -1.75 -3.33
C VAL A 201 -9.45 -2.35 -4.52
N ASN A 202 -10.77 -2.29 -4.52
CA ASN A 202 -11.62 -2.66 -5.66
C ASN A 202 -11.72 -1.46 -6.62
N ILE A 203 -11.37 -1.67 -7.87
CA ILE A 203 -11.41 -0.68 -8.95
C ILE A 203 -12.50 -1.11 -9.94
N ARG A 204 -13.56 -0.32 -10.04
CA ARG A 204 -14.72 -0.70 -10.84
C ARG A 204 -15.40 0.51 -11.48
N MET A 205 -15.90 0.30 -12.71
CA MET A 205 -16.75 1.28 -13.40
C MET A 205 -18.20 1.13 -12.94
N TYR A 206 -18.77 2.21 -12.40
CA TYR A 206 -20.18 2.32 -12.04
C TYR A 206 -20.85 3.31 -12.97
N LYS A 207 -21.66 2.84 -13.88
CA LYS A 207 -22.20 3.63 -15.00
C LYS A 207 -21.04 4.28 -15.78
N ASP A 208 -20.88 5.60 -15.65
CA ASP A 208 -19.81 6.35 -16.34
C ASP A 208 -18.69 6.85 -15.40
N LYS A 209 -18.66 6.38 -14.15
CA LYS A 209 -17.66 6.80 -13.15
C LYS A 209 -16.86 5.63 -12.65
N LEU A 210 -15.54 5.73 -12.82
CA LEU A 210 -14.61 4.80 -12.18
C LEU A 210 -14.49 5.13 -10.70
N LEU A 211 -14.68 4.15 -9.83
CA LEU A 211 -14.51 4.31 -8.39
C LEU A 211 -13.47 3.34 -7.87
N THR A 212 -12.67 3.81 -6.93
CA THR A 212 -11.77 3.01 -6.11
C THR A 212 -12.37 2.90 -4.71
N LYS A 213 -12.57 1.70 -4.19
CA LYS A 213 -13.15 1.43 -2.87
C LYS A 213 -12.31 0.40 -2.14
N PRO A 214 -12.35 0.33 -0.79
CA PRO A 214 -11.82 -0.83 -0.08
C PRO A 214 -12.39 -2.11 -0.66
N SER A 215 -11.57 -3.10 -0.97
CA SER A 215 -12.07 -4.40 -1.45
C SER A 215 -12.81 -5.14 -0.33
N ASP A 216 -13.78 -5.97 -0.69
CA ASP A 216 -14.56 -6.73 0.28
C ASP A 216 -13.67 -7.67 1.11
N LYS A 217 -12.66 -8.25 0.48
CA LYS A 217 -11.64 -9.09 1.15
C LYS A 217 -10.86 -8.28 2.19
N ASN A 218 -10.40 -7.08 1.83
CA ASN A 218 -9.65 -6.20 2.73
C ASN A 218 -10.52 -5.70 3.89
N PHE A 219 -11.77 -5.29 3.60
CA PHE A 219 -12.73 -4.88 4.62
C PHE A 219 -13.07 -6.01 5.58
N LYS A 220 -13.33 -7.21 5.09
CA LYS A 220 -13.58 -8.39 5.94
C LYS A 220 -12.37 -8.70 6.82
N ALA A 221 -11.17 -8.65 6.28
CA ALA A 221 -9.94 -8.93 7.04
C ALA A 221 -9.75 -7.98 8.23
N ILE A 222 -9.99 -6.67 8.07
CA ILE A 222 -9.88 -5.71 9.18
C ILE A 222 -10.97 -5.95 10.24
N VAL A 223 -12.21 -6.19 9.82
CA VAL A 223 -13.31 -6.49 10.75
C VAL A 223 -13.03 -7.76 11.55
N ASP A 224 -12.58 -8.82 10.89
CA ASP A 224 -12.27 -10.09 11.54
C ASP A 224 -11.06 -9.97 12.49
N LYS A 225 -10.04 -9.19 12.12
CA LYS A 225 -8.89 -8.89 13.00
C LYS A 225 -9.34 -8.18 14.28
N ILE A 226 -10.17 -7.14 14.16
CA ILE A 226 -10.69 -6.38 15.30
C ILE A 226 -11.57 -7.27 16.18
N ARG A 227 -12.49 -8.02 15.58
CA ARG A 227 -13.37 -8.96 16.30
C ARG A 227 -12.58 -10.01 17.08
N ARG A 228 -11.52 -10.55 16.47
CA ARG A 228 -10.64 -11.51 17.14
C ARG A 228 -9.98 -10.91 18.38
N ILE A 229 -9.38 -9.71 18.25
CA ILE A 229 -8.75 -9.02 19.37
C ILE A 229 -9.74 -8.80 20.51
N ILE A 230 -10.96 -8.36 20.21
CA ILE A 230 -11.99 -8.13 21.23
C ILE A 230 -12.43 -9.45 21.87
N LYS A 231 -12.64 -10.50 21.08
CA LYS A 231 -13.13 -11.82 21.54
C LYS A 231 -12.08 -12.53 22.41
N ASP A 232 -10.81 -12.48 22.00
CA ASP A 232 -9.72 -13.20 22.67
C ASP A 232 -9.25 -12.50 23.95
N ASN A 233 -9.75 -11.30 24.24
CA ASN A 233 -9.39 -10.51 25.41
C ASN A 233 -10.62 -10.12 26.27
N PRO A 234 -11.40 -11.10 26.79
CA PRO A 234 -12.64 -10.82 27.53
C PRO A 234 -12.40 -10.09 28.88
N SER A 235 -11.24 -10.31 29.52
CA SER A 235 -10.89 -9.75 30.82
C SER A 235 -10.02 -8.50 30.76
N MET A 236 -9.62 -8.06 29.56
CA MET A 236 -8.70 -6.95 29.36
C MET A 236 -9.27 -5.65 29.94
N LYS A 237 -8.43 -4.80 30.52
CA LYS A 237 -8.84 -3.44 30.92
C LYS A 237 -9.23 -2.63 29.68
N GLN A 238 -10.28 -1.81 29.83
CA GLN A 238 -10.81 -0.99 28.71
C GLN A 238 -9.72 -0.11 28.08
N GLU A 239 -8.87 0.51 28.88
CA GLU A 239 -7.76 1.33 28.43
C GLU A 239 -6.81 0.56 27.51
N ILE A 240 -6.40 -0.63 27.91
CA ILE A 240 -5.47 -1.46 27.14
C ILE A 240 -6.13 -1.89 25.81
N LEU A 241 -7.42 -2.21 25.84
CA LEU A 241 -8.16 -2.57 24.63
C LEU A 241 -8.22 -1.39 23.65
N ILE A 242 -8.49 -0.17 24.11
CA ILE A 242 -8.47 1.05 23.28
C ILE A 242 -7.09 1.26 22.66
N ARG A 243 -6.02 1.15 23.48
CA ARG A 243 -4.64 1.30 22.99
C ARG A 243 -4.25 0.26 21.93
N LYS A 244 -4.78 -0.96 22.02
CA LYS A 244 -4.57 -2.02 21.02
C LYS A 244 -5.37 -1.80 19.73
N LEU A 245 -6.59 -1.30 19.82
CA LEU A 245 -7.46 -1.13 18.65
C LEU A 245 -7.14 0.12 17.85
N ASN A 246 -6.81 1.24 18.51
CA ASN A 246 -6.57 2.52 17.85
C ASN A 246 -5.50 2.45 16.72
N PRO A 247 -4.31 1.86 16.92
CA PRO A 247 -3.32 1.78 15.83
C PRO A 247 -3.82 1.00 14.62
N ILE A 248 -4.62 -0.04 14.86
CA ILE A 248 -5.18 -0.89 13.79
C ILE A 248 -6.21 -0.10 12.97
N ILE A 249 -7.13 0.60 13.66
CA ILE A 249 -8.15 1.43 13.02
C ILE A 249 -7.46 2.55 12.23
N ILE A 250 -6.56 3.30 12.87
CA ILE A 250 -5.84 4.43 12.26
C ILE A 250 -5.04 3.96 11.04
N GLY A 251 -4.31 2.85 11.14
CA GLY A 251 -3.51 2.31 10.04
C GLY A 251 -4.38 1.96 8.82
N TRP A 252 -5.50 1.26 9.03
CA TRP A 252 -6.40 0.89 7.94
C TRP A 252 -7.08 2.12 7.30
N VAL A 253 -7.54 3.05 8.13
CA VAL A 253 -8.20 4.27 7.67
C VAL A 253 -7.24 5.17 6.90
N ASN A 254 -6.01 5.34 7.38
CA ASN A 254 -4.97 6.08 6.68
C ASN A 254 -4.63 5.48 5.31
N TYR A 255 -4.64 4.16 5.21
CA TYR A 255 -4.47 3.48 3.93
C TYR A 255 -5.63 3.76 2.97
N GLN A 256 -6.87 3.74 3.47
CA GLN A 256 -8.09 3.84 2.66
C GLN A 256 -8.61 5.27 2.45
N LYS A 257 -8.07 6.27 3.13
CA LYS A 257 -8.57 7.67 3.05
C LYS A 257 -8.46 8.32 1.66
N TYR A 258 -7.71 7.71 0.75
CA TYR A 258 -7.56 8.17 -0.64
C TYR A 258 -8.55 7.53 -1.60
N ASN A 259 -9.39 6.64 -1.11
CA ASN A 259 -10.42 5.93 -1.88
C ASN A 259 -11.83 6.42 -1.50
N VAL A 260 -12.84 6.00 -2.24
CA VAL A 260 -14.24 6.26 -1.91
C VAL A 260 -14.66 5.36 -0.74
N SER A 261 -14.29 5.75 0.47
CA SER A 261 -14.32 4.90 1.67
C SER A 261 -15.31 5.32 2.75
N SER A 262 -16.04 6.43 2.60
CA SER A 262 -16.96 6.95 3.64
C SER A 262 -17.93 5.89 4.16
N LYS A 263 -18.62 5.18 3.26
CA LYS A 263 -19.54 4.10 3.63
C LYS A 263 -18.84 2.91 4.31
N ALA A 264 -17.60 2.62 3.91
CA ALA A 264 -16.82 1.57 4.54
C ALA A 264 -16.38 1.97 5.95
N PHE A 265 -16.06 3.25 6.18
CA PHE A 265 -15.75 3.79 7.50
C PHE A 265 -16.95 3.73 8.44
N GLU A 266 -18.13 4.16 7.99
CA GLU A 266 -19.37 4.05 8.75
C GLU A 266 -19.67 2.58 9.15
N LYS A 267 -19.54 1.67 8.18
CA LYS A 267 -19.75 0.24 8.42
C LYS A 267 -18.73 -0.34 9.40
N LEU A 268 -17.45 0.10 9.31
CA LEU A 268 -16.41 -0.33 10.24
C LEU A 268 -16.72 0.12 11.67
N ASP A 269 -17.06 1.40 11.86
CA ASP A 269 -17.43 1.93 13.17
C ASP A 269 -18.61 1.17 13.79
N TYR A 270 -19.62 0.84 12.97
CA TYR A 270 -20.75 0.03 13.42
C TYR A 270 -20.35 -1.39 13.85
N GLU A 271 -19.52 -2.07 13.08
CA GLU A 271 -19.04 -3.43 13.41
C GLU A 271 -18.17 -3.45 14.66
N ILE A 272 -17.35 -2.42 14.87
CA ILE A 272 -16.56 -2.23 16.08
C ILE A 272 -17.48 -2.00 17.27
N TYR A 273 -18.44 -1.08 17.17
CA TYR A 273 -19.43 -0.81 18.21
C TYR A 273 -20.17 -2.09 18.62
N LYS A 274 -20.68 -2.85 17.67
CA LYS A 274 -21.41 -4.10 17.92
C LYS A 274 -20.56 -5.12 18.70
N SER A 275 -19.29 -5.24 18.32
CA SER A 275 -18.35 -6.16 18.96
C SER A 275 -18.02 -5.72 20.40
N LEU A 276 -17.77 -4.43 20.62
CA LEU A 276 -17.51 -3.86 21.94
C LEU A 276 -18.74 -3.90 22.84
N TRP A 277 -19.92 -3.64 22.31
CA TRP A 277 -21.16 -3.77 23.07
C TRP A 277 -21.35 -5.20 23.58
N THR A 278 -21.14 -6.20 22.74
CA THR A 278 -21.19 -7.61 23.13
C THR A 278 -20.15 -7.94 24.20
N TRP A 279 -18.93 -7.41 24.07
CA TRP A 279 -17.86 -7.56 25.07
C TRP A 279 -18.26 -6.94 26.42
N CYS A 280 -18.83 -5.74 26.44
CA CYS A 280 -19.31 -5.08 27.65
C CYS A 280 -20.42 -5.86 28.37
N VAL A 281 -21.41 -6.36 27.59
CA VAL A 281 -22.52 -7.13 28.13
C VAL A 281 -22.06 -8.45 28.76
N ARG A 282 -21.15 -9.17 28.09
CA ARG A 282 -20.59 -10.42 28.62
C ARG A 282 -19.82 -10.24 29.92
N ARG A 283 -19.19 -9.09 30.12
CA ARG A 283 -18.46 -8.77 31.37
C ARG A 283 -19.39 -8.48 32.57
N HIS A 284 -20.60 -8.09 32.31
CA HIS A 284 -21.56 -7.67 33.34
C HIS A 284 -22.94 -8.29 33.13
N PRO A 285 -23.06 -9.63 33.21
CA PRO A 285 -24.31 -10.33 32.88
C PRO A 285 -25.46 -9.96 33.82
N LYS A 286 -25.13 -9.52 35.07
CA LYS A 286 -26.12 -9.12 36.06
C LYS A 286 -26.46 -7.63 36.06
N LYS A 287 -25.90 -6.82 35.13
CA LYS A 287 -26.15 -5.37 35.04
C LYS A 287 -27.02 -5.00 33.88
N GLY A 288 -27.88 -4.00 34.08
CA GLY A 288 -28.75 -3.49 33.01
C GLY A 288 -27.99 -2.72 31.93
N ARG A 289 -28.56 -2.64 30.75
CA ARG A 289 -27.94 -1.98 29.58
C ARG A 289 -27.59 -0.50 29.83
N LYS A 290 -28.44 0.24 30.55
CA LYS A 290 -28.17 1.66 30.90
C LYS A 290 -26.91 1.81 31.75
N TRP A 291 -26.71 0.90 32.72
CA TRP A 291 -25.52 0.89 33.59
C TRP A 291 -24.25 0.59 32.75
N ILE A 292 -24.34 -0.41 31.89
CA ILE A 292 -23.22 -0.77 30.96
C ILE A 292 -22.85 0.41 30.08
N ALA A 293 -23.85 1.06 29.48
CA ALA A 293 -23.64 2.23 28.62
C ALA A 293 -22.93 3.36 29.41
N LYS A 294 -23.43 3.71 30.59
CA LYS A 294 -22.85 4.76 31.44
C LYS A 294 -21.41 4.45 31.87
N LYS A 295 -21.07 3.16 32.05
CA LYS A 295 -19.74 2.73 32.46
C LYS A 295 -18.70 2.81 31.32
N TYR A 296 -19.07 2.45 30.10
CA TYR A 296 -18.12 2.21 29.01
C TYR A 296 -18.16 3.26 27.92
N PHE A 297 -19.26 4.02 27.84
CA PHE A 297 -19.47 4.99 26.77
C PHE A 297 -19.76 6.36 27.36
N HIS A 298 -19.02 7.36 26.89
CA HIS A 298 -19.16 8.74 27.36
C HIS A 298 -19.47 9.68 26.20
N THR A 299 -20.04 10.85 26.51
CA THR A 299 -20.14 11.96 25.55
C THR A 299 -18.84 12.73 25.56
N ILE A 300 -18.22 12.87 24.41
CA ILE A 300 -16.95 13.60 24.22
C ILE A 300 -17.15 14.57 23.06
N GLY A 301 -17.12 15.87 23.36
CA GLY A 301 -17.51 16.90 22.41
C GLY A 301 -18.93 16.68 21.92
N ASN A 302 -19.15 16.71 20.61
CA ASN A 302 -20.46 16.52 19.98
C ASN A 302 -20.84 15.05 19.79
N ARG A 303 -20.00 14.09 20.19
CA ARG A 303 -20.28 12.65 20.02
C ARG A 303 -20.74 12.01 21.30
N THR A 304 -21.94 11.45 21.26
CA THR A 304 -22.45 10.55 22.28
C THR A 304 -21.97 9.12 22.02
N TRP A 305 -22.01 8.26 23.03
CA TRP A 305 -21.68 6.82 22.90
C TRP A 305 -20.24 6.52 22.47
N THR A 306 -19.28 7.37 22.85
CA THR A 306 -17.87 7.12 22.59
C THR A 306 -17.31 6.12 23.59
N PHE A 307 -16.81 4.98 23.13
CA PHE A 307 -16.13 3.99 23.96
C PHE A 307 -14.83 4.59 24.49
N SER A 308 -14.78 4.88 25.81
CA SER A 308 -13.71 5.67 26.40
C SER A 308 -13.59 5.46 27.91
N VAL A 309 -12.42 5.79 28.44
CA VAL A 309 -12.11 5.70 29.87
C VAL A 309 -11.37 6.97 30.31
N THR A 310 -11.63 7.42 31.55
CA THR A 310 -10.87 8.52 32.15
C THR A 310 -9.50 8.00 32.62
N THR A 311 -8.44 8.71 32.29
CA THR A 311 -7.06 8.36 32.70
C THR A 311 -6.67 8.89 34.06
N GLY A 312 -7.51 9.73 34.67
CA GLY A 312 -7.20 10.43 35.92
C GLY A 312 -6.59 11.82 35.70
N ASP A 313 -6.05 12.05 34.49
CA ASP A 313 -5.51 13.35 34.09
C ASP A 313 -6.62 14.34 33.78
N ARG A 314 -6.31 15.61 33.86
CA ARG A 314 -7.19 16.72 33.43
C ARG A 314 -6.54 17.49 32.28
N MET A 315 -7.36 18.03 31.42
CA MET A 315 -6.92 18.97 30.39
C MET A 315 -6.54 20.31 31.05
N GLU A 316 -5.82 21.17 30.33
CA GLU A 316 -5.47 22.53 30.79
C GLU A 316 -6.69 23.34 31.22
N ASN A 317 -7.86 23.11 30.62
CA ASN A 317 -9.13 23.73 30.98
C ASN A 317 -9.84 23.07 32.19
N GLY A 318 -9.19 22.12 32.87
CA GLY A 318 -9.72 21.42 34.07
C GLY A 318 -10.69 20.27 33.76
N GLU A 319 -11.05 20.04 32.50
CA GLU A 319 -11.92 18.92 32.11
C GLU A 319 -11.19 17.58 32.21
N LYS A 320 -11.96 16.49 32.41
CA LYS A 320 -11.43 15.13 32.47
C LYS A 320 -10.86 14.73 31.10
N TYR A 321 -9.61 14.29 31.09
CA TYR A 321 -9.04 13.66 29.90
C TYR A 321 -9.60 12.26 29.69
N TYR A 322 -10.09 12.00 28.47
CA TYR A 322 -10.62 10.70 28.06
C TYR A 322 -9.73 10.03 27.02
N LEU A 323 -9.18 8.87 27.38
CA LEU A 323 -8.66 7.99 26.36
C LEU A 323 -9.83 7.35 25.60
N ARG A 324 -9.97 7.67 24.33
CA ARG A 324 -11.11 7.24 23.51
C ARG A 324 -10.70 6.32 22.36
N LEU A 325 -11.63 5.45 21.98
CA LEU A 325 -11.53 4.73 20.74
C LEU A 325 -11.66 5.73 19.57
N LYS A 326 -10.80 5.59 18.56
CA LYS A 326 -10.87 6.38 17.33
C LYS A 326 -11.99 5.85 16.44
N TYR A 327 -12.74 6.75 15.85
CA TYR A 327 -13.71 6.42 14.82
C TYR A 327 -13.05 6.48 13.45
N ALA A 328 -13.38 5.52 12.57
CA ALA A 328 -12.95 5.56 11.18
C ALA A 328 -13.51 6.80 10.48
N THR A 329 -14.76 7.16 10.79
CA THR A 329 -15.45 8.36 10.26
C THR A 329 -14.86 9.69 10.73
N ASP A 330 -13.92 9.73 11.69
CA ASP A 330 -13.18 10.94 12.05
C ASP A 330 -12.14 11.33 10.97
N THR A 331 -11.91 10.45 10.00
CA THR A 331 -10.90 10.69 8.96
C THR A 331 -11.54 11.18 7.68
N ASP A 332 -11.09 12.35 7.22
CA ASP A 332 -11.52 12.93 5.97
C ASP A 332 -10.98 12.15 4.76
N ILE A 333 -11.83 12.00 3.75
CA ILE A 333 -11.40 11.48 2.44
C ILE A 333 -10.59 12.56 1.74
N LYS A 334 -9.38 12.20 1.30
CA LYS A 334 -8.43 13.11 0.66
C LYS A 334 -8.13 12.67 -0.77
N ARG A 335 -7.82 13.63 -1.63
CA ARG A 335 -7.31 13.30 -2.96
C ARG A 335 -5.82 13.00 -2.87
N PHE A 336 -5.40 11.91 -3.51
CA PHE A 336 -3.97 11.57 -3.62
C PHE A 336 -3.35 12.27 -4.83
N THR A 337 -2.10 12.72 -4.68
CA THR A 337 -1.29 13.26 -5.78
C THR A 337 -0.22 12.24 -6.13
N LYS A 338 -0.39 11.60 -7.30
CA LYS A 338 0.52 10.56 -7.78
C LYS A 338 1.90 11.13 -8.09
N ILE A 339 2.95 10.34 -7.83
CA ILE A 339 4.31 10.64 -8.29
C ILE A 339 4.39 10.65 -9.82
N GLN A 340 5.23 11.52 -10.39
CA GLN A 340 5.55 11.43 -11.82
C GLN A 340 6.30 10.12 -12.10
N ALA A 341 5.93 9.44 -13.19
CA ALA A 341 6.45 8.11 -13.49
C ALA A 341 7.98 8.08 -13.65
N GLU A 342 8.53 9.13 -14.27
CA GLU A 342 9.95 9.29 -14.56
C GLU A 342 10.76 9.87 -13.38
N ALA A 343 10.10 10.29 -12.27
CA ALA A 343 10.79 10.93 -11.16
C ALA A 343 11.75 9.96 -10.47
N ASN A 344 13.03 10.33 -10.43
CA ASN A 344 14.09 9.56 -9.80
C ASN A 344 14.65 10.33 -8.59
N PRO A 345 14.51 9.80 -7.35
CA PRO A 345 14.95 10.49 -6.14
C PRO A 345 16.48 10.58 -5.98
N PHE A 346 17.25 9.89 -6.83
CA PHE A 346 18.70 9.90 -6.85
C PHE A 346 19.28 10.79 -7.96
N ASP A 347 18.43 11.46 -8.74
CA ASP A 347 18.82 12.39 -9.80
C ASP A 347 18.53 13.83 -9.32
N GLU A 348 19.58 14.65 -9.28
CA GLU A 348 19.52 16.05 -8.81
C GLU A 348 18.49 16.89 -9.58
N ASN A 349 18.23 16.57 -10.85
CA ASN A 349 17.20 17.27 -11.65
C ASN A 349 15.79 17.15 -11.07
N TRP A 350 15.55 16.16 -10.23
CA TRP A 350 14.26 15.93 -9.59
C TRP A 350 14.17 16.47 -8.16
N GLN A 351 15.23 17.07 -7.61
CA GLN A 351 15.26 17.55 -6.23
C GLN A 351 14.12 18.53 -5.94
N ILE A 352 13.98 19.57 -6.76
CA ILE A 352 12.92 20.59 -6.58
C ILE A 352 11.53 19.95 -6.64
N TYR A 353 11.31 19.02 -7.57
CA TYR A 353 10.04 18.29 -7.66
C TYR A 353 9.70 17.52 -6.38
N PHE A 354 10.68 16.84 -5.78
CA PHE A 354 10.45 16.10 -4.54
C PHE A 354 10.21 17.03 -3.35
N GLU A 355 10.90 18.17 -3.28
CA GLU A 355 10.66 19.19 -2.26
C GLU A 355 9.25 19.77 -2.36
N ASP A 356 8.82 20.17 -3.55
CA ASP A 356 7.46 20.67 -3.81
C ASP A 356 6.39 19.62 -3.48
N ARG A 357 6.68 18.35 -3.80
CA ARG A 357 5.77 17.25 -3.51
C ARG A 357 5.63 17.01 -2.00
N GLU A 358 6.69 17.09 -1.24
CA GLU A 358 6.65 16.97 0.22
C GLU A 358 5.90 18.16 0.84
N GLU A 359 6.16 19.38 0.41
CA GLU A 359 5.42 20.56 0.85
C GLU A 359 3.90 20.42 0.54
N LEU A 360 3.54 19.95 -0.65
CA LEU A 360 2.15 19.70 -1.01
C LEU A 360 1.48 18.66 -0.10
N LYS A 361 2.19 17.59 0.25
CA LYS A 361 1.69 16.57 1.20
C LYS A 361 1.43 17.19 2.57
N ILE A 362 2.37 17.97 3.09
CA ILE A 362 2.22 18.65 4.38
C ILE A 362 1.03 19.61 4.35
N ARG A 363 0.93 20.44 3.32
CA ARG A 363 -0.22 21.38 3.16
C ARG A 363 -1.57 20.62 3.15
N ASN A 364 -1.64 19.47 2.50
CA ASN A 364 -2.85 18.64 2.46
C ASN A 364 -3.16 18.00 3.83
N GLU A 365 -2.16 17.60 4.60
CA GLU A 365 -2.36 17.10 5.97
C GLU A 365 -2.76 18.21 6.95
N LEU A 366 -2.24 19.42 6.78
CA LEU A 366 -2.57 20.58 7.61
C LEU A 366 -3.88 21.28 7.20
N LYS A 367 -4.50 20.89 6.09
CA LYS A 367 -5.78 21.46 5.63
C LYS A 367 -6.85 21.27 6.71
N GLY A 368 -7.47 22.37 7.13
CA GLY A 368 -8.43 22.39 8.23
C GLY A 368 -7.81 22.65 9.62
N ARG A 369 -6.50 22.63 9.77
CA ARG A 369 -5.77 22.97 11.00
C ARG A 369 -5.21 24.39 10.88
N THR A 370 -6.06 25.38 10.93
CA THR A 370 -5.72 26.79 10.58
C THR A 370 -4.52 27.33 11.36
N VAL A 371 -4.43 27.06 12.65
CA VAL A 371 -3.33 27.55 13.51
C VAL A 371 -2.01 26.89 13.11
N ILE A 372 -1.98 25.57 13.00
CA ILE A 372 -0.77 24.81 12.65
C ILE A 372 -0.31 25.16 11.23
N ASN A 373 -1.24 25.30 10.28
CA ASN A 373 -0.92 25.71 8.92
C ASN A 373 -0.34 27.14 8.87
N ARG A 374 -0.86 28.04 9.71
CA ARG A 374 -0.32 29.40 9.86
C ARG A 374 1.11 29.37 10.42
N LEU A 375 1.35 28.60 11.49
CA LEU A 375 2.68 28.43 12.09
C LEU A 375 3.66 27.84 11.07
N TYR A 376 3.29 26.76 10.39
CA TYR A 376 4.11 26.15 9.35
C TYR A 376 4.54 27.16 8.28
N LYS A 377 3.59 27.98 7.79
CA LYS A 377 3.89 29.04 6.80
C LYS A 377 4.78 30.15 7.38
N THR A 378 4.52 30.59 8.61
CA THR A 378 5.31 31.66 9.26
C THR A 378 6.75 31.21 9.49
N GLN A 379 6.97 29.93 9.73
CA GLN A 379 8.30 29.33 9.94
C GLN A 379 8.96 28.85 8.63
N ASN A 380 8.34 29.09 7.47
CA ASN A 380 8.80 28.59 6.16
C ASN A 380 9.05 27.09 6.12
N GLY A 381 8.25 26.32 6.89
CA GLY A 381 8.40 24.87 6.99
C GLY A 381 9.65 24.39 7.73
N ILE A 382 10.31 25.25 8.47
CA ILE A 382 11.52 24.95 9.23
C ILE A 382 11.21 24.92 10.72
N CYS A 383 11.73 23.93 11.44
CA CYS A 383 11.62 23.87 12.88
C CYS A 383 12.51 24.96 13.53
N PRO A 384 11.95 25.88 14.36
CA PRO A 384 12.74 26.93 14.97
C PRO A 384 13.69 26.42 16.07
N VAL A 385 13.54 25.17 16.49
CA VAL A 385 14.36 24.57 17.57
C VAL A 385 15.59 23.88 17.02
N CYS A 386 15.44 23.04 15.97
CA CYS A 386 16.56 22.27 15.39
C CYS A 386 17.03 22.79 14.02
N GLY A 387 16.29 23.70 13.39
CA GLY A 387 16.62 24.24 12.06
C GLY A 387 16.34 23.29 10.90
N GLU A 388 15.77 22.10 11.15
CA GLU A 388 15.45 21.13 10.12
C GLU A 388 14.10 21.38 9.45
N LYS A 389 13.92 20.89 8.22
CA LYS A 389 12.63 20.95 7.53
C LYS A 389 11.59 20.08 8.27
N ILE A 390 10.41 20.65 8.49
CA ILE A 390 9.26 19.95 9.05
C ILE A 390 8.66 19.06 7.94
N THR A 391 8.64 17.75 8.15
CA THR A 391 8.08 16.77 7.23
C THR A 391 6.79 16.16 7.81
N ILE A 392 6.11 15.31 7.05
CA ILE A 392 4.94 14.56 7.55
C ILE A 392 5.29 13.53 8.63
N ASP A 393 6.56 13.17 8.71
CA ASP A 393 7.11 12.20 9.66
C ASP A 393 7.76 12.88 10.88
N THR A 394 7.71 14.22 10.93
CA THR A 394 8.18 15.01 12.09
C THR A 394 7.08 15.01 13.15
N ASP A 395 7.41 14.55 14.37
CA ASP A 395 6.51 14.54 15.54
C ASP A 395 6.27 15.95 16.11
#